data_44f04bde1d14e41106b761d5180dc22d
#
_entry.id   44f04bde1d14e41106b761d5180dc22d
#
_cell.length_a   1.000
_cell.length_b   1.000
_cell.length_c   1.000
_cell.angle_alpha   90.00
_cell.angle_beta   90.00
_cell.angle_gamma   90.00
#
_symmetry.space_group_name_H-M   'P 1'
#
loop_
_entity.id
_entity.type
_entity.pdbx_description
1 polymer ?
#
loop_
_entity_poly.entity_id
_entity_poly.type
_entity_poly.pdbx_seq_one_letter_code
_entity_poly.pdbx_strand_id
1 'polypeptide(L)'
;EYKDFWTPVEECIRRDAARPNPIGEKVIKETWRRYRNFIISSDIKEMLKNKAEHVDGGRPVILVDMDATLCLNTSGRPFYGENSANGMLEDTPVEEICRLVRQMGEHCLVFIVTGREGTAEVVDATKEWLKKNEIPSDAMFFRPVGDYSPGPDCKRRIYEENIKGKYNVQFVLDDSSKCVKMWREQGLICLQPNEGKF
;
A
#
# COMPACT_ATOMS: atom_id res chain seq x y z
N GLU A 1 10.65 -26.13 -3.00
CA GLU A 1 9.51 -25.93 -3.94
C GLU A 1 8.21 -26.14 -3.21
N TYR A 2 7.47 -25.08 -2.91
CA TYR A 2 6.08 -25.19 -2.45
C TYR A 2 5.22 -25.47 -3.70
N LYS A 3 4.70 -26.68 -3.81
CA LYS A 3 3.70 -27.01 -4.83
C LYS A 3 2.34 -26.54 -4.33
N ASP A 4 1.68 -25.67 -5.09
CA ASP A 4 0.30 -25.26 -4.83
C ASP A 4 -0.63 -26.47 -4.84
N PHE A 5 -1.21 -26.76 -3.68
CA PHE A 5 -2.18 -27.83 -3.50
C PHE A 5 -3.62 -27.34 -3.76
N TRP A 6 -3.85 -26.72 -4.90
CA TRP A 6 -5.21 -26.37 -5.36
C TRP A 6 -5.91 -27.61 -5.96
N THR A 7 -6.10 -28.61 -5.13
CA THR A 7 -6.86 -29.77 -5.54
C THR A 7 -8.34 -29.51 -5.24
N PRO A 8 -9.24 -29.62 -6.25
CA PRO A 8 -10.67 -29.49 -6.02
C PRO A 8 -11.14 -30.44 -4.91
N VAL A 9 -12.14 -30.02 -4.12
CA VAL A 9 -12.61 -30.80 -2.97
C VAL A 9 -13.10 -32.20 -3.37
N GLU A 10 -13.70 -32.31 -4.56
CA GLU A 10 -14.17 -33.58 -5.14
C GLU A 10 -13.01 -34.54 -5.40
N GLU A 11 -11.89 -34.02 -5.90
CA GLU A 11 -10.69 -34.82 -6.13
C GLU A 11 -10.01 -35.21 -4.81
N CYS A 12 -10.05 -34.35 -3.81
CA CYS A 12 -9.59 -34.68 -2.45
C CYS A 12 -10.41 -35.84 -1.86
N ILE A 13 -11.74 -35.82 -1.99
CA ILE A 13 -12.65 -36.86 -1.56
C ILE A 13 -12.36 -38.18 -2.30
N ARG A 14 -12.19 -38.10 -3.64
CA ARG A 14 -11.86 -39.28 -4.46
C ARG A 14 -10.56 -39.94 -4.03
N ARG A 15 -9.51 -39.13 -3.81
CA ARG A 15 -8.19 -39.61 -3.35
C ARG A 15 -8.27 -40.22 -1.95
N ASP A 16 -9.04 -39.61 -1.05
CA ASP A 16 -9.22 -40.12 0.30
C ASP A 16 -9.93 -41.44 0.34
N ALA A 17 -10.99 -41.61 -0.46
CA ALA A 17 -11.72 -42.86 -0.57
C ALA A 17 -10.86 -44.05 -1.07
N ALA A 18 -9.75 -43.74 -1.78
CA ALA A 18 -8.81 -44.76 -2.25
C ALA A 18 -7.72 -45.13 -1.21
N ARG A 19 -7.72 -44.50 -0.02
CA ARG A 19 -6.75 -44.80 1.04
C ARG A 19 -7.17 -46.01 1.86
N PRO A 20 -6.20 -46.76 2.42
CA PRO A 20 -6.52 -47.82 3.37
C PRO A 20 -7.30 -47.36 4.61
N ASN A 21 -7.04 -46.12 5.06
CA ASN A 21 -7.73 -45.49 6.19
C ASN A 21 -8.23 -44.11 5.79
N PRO A 22 -9.40 -43.99 5.16
CA PRO A 22 -9.95 -42.72 4.74
C PRO A 22 -10.41 -41.88 5.95
N ILE A 23 -10.16 -40.58 5.92
CA ILE A 23 -10.66 -39.63 6.94
C ILE A 23 -12.13 -39.26 6.73
N GLY A 24 -12.64 -39.48 5.52
CA GLY A 24 -14.04 -39.35 5.15
C GLY A 24 -14.44 -37.99 4.59
N GLU A 25 -15.40 -38.05 3.69
CA GLU A 25 -15.93 -36.92 2.94
C GLU A 25 -16.37 -35.73 3.82
N LYS A 26 -17.03 -36.04 4.95
CA LYS A 26 -17.53 -35.00 5.87
C LYS A 26 -16.38 -34.15 6.41
N VAL A 27 -15.32 -34.80 6.87
CA VAL A 27 -14.13 -34.10 7.44
C VAL A 27 -13.43 -33.29 6.36
N ILE A 28 -13.29 -33.82 5.13
CA ILE A 28 -12.68 -33.11 4.01
C ILE A 28 -13.51 -31.88 3.67
N LYS A 29 -14.83 -31.99 3.56
CA LYS A 29 -15.72 -30.86 3.26
C LYS A 29 -15.70 -29.78 4.36
N GLU A 30 -15.70 -30.20 5.65
CA GLU A 30 -15.61 -29.26 6.77
C GLU A 30 -14.25 -28.54 6.80
N THR A 31 -13.15 -29.27 6.61
CA THR A 31 -11.81 -28.73 6.54
C THR A 31 -11.71 -27.76 5.36
N TRP A 32 -12.17 -28.16 4.17
CA TRP A 32 -12.16 -27.32 2.98
C TRP A 32 -12.99 -26.02 3.16
N ARG A 33 -14.18 -26.08 3.80
CA ARG A 33 -15.00 -24.89 4.12
C ARG A 33 -14.25 -23.95 5.06
N ARG A 34 -13.59 -24.50 6.09
CA ARG A 34 -12.83 -23.72 7.06
C ARG A 34 -11.64 -23.01 6.40
N TYR A 35 -10.87 -23.72 5.57
CA TYR A 35 -9.73 -23.17 4.86
C TYR A 35 -10.13 -22.25 3.69
N ARG A 36 -11.21 -22.56 2.99
CA ARG A 36 -11.74 -21.70 1.92
C ARG A 36 -12.11 -20.31 2.42
N ASN A 37 -12.70 -20.20 3.59
CA ASN A 37 -13.04 -18.92 4.20
C ASN A 37 -11.80 -18.19 4.74
N PHE A 38 -10.73 -18.91 5.05
CA PHE A 38 -9.49 -18.35 5.57
C PHE A 38 -8.51 -17.89 4.45
N ILE A 39 -8.50 -18.60 3.31
CA ILE A 39 -7.51 -18.39 2.24
C ILE A 39 -8.01 -17.39 1.20
N ILE A 40 -9.31 -17.19 1.06
CA ILE A 40 -9.82 -16.30 0.00
C ILE A 40 -10.93 -15.43 0.60
N SER A 41 -10.55 -14.36 1.31
CA SER A 41 -11.49 -13.25 1.47
C SER A 41 -11.89 -12.76 0.07
N SER A 42 -13.12 -12.30 -0.08
CA SER A 42 -13.59 -11.68 -1.33
C SER A 42 -12.59 -10.63 -1.85
N ASP A 43 -11.95 -9.93 -0.93
CA ASP A 43 -10.99 -8.87 -1.18
C ASP A 43 -9.69 -9.37 -1.84
N ILE A 44 -9.19 -10.55 -1.44
CA ILE A 44 -8.00 -11.15 -2.09
C ILE A 44 -8.35 -11.64 -3.50
N LYS A 45 -9.55 -12.20 -3.71
CA LYS A 45 -10.01 -12.59 -5.05
C LYS A 45 -10.14 -11.39 -5.98
N GLU A 46 -10.68 -10.29 -5.48
CA GLU A 46 -10.84 -9.06 -6.24
C GLU A 46 -9.49 -8.42 -6.53
N MET A 47 -8.59 -8.40 -5.56
CA MET A 47 -7.22 -7.94 -5.71
C MET A 47 -6.42 -8.76 -6.74
N LEU A 48 -6.59 -10.08 -6.78
CA LEU A 48 -5.94 -10.95 -7.77
C LEU A 48 -6.55 -10.83 -9.16
N LYS A 49 -7.85 -10.51 -9.28
CA LYS A 49 -8.52 -10.27 -10.56
C LYS A 49 -8.16 -8.93 -11.18
N ASN A 50 -7.96 -7.90 -10.35
CA ASN A 50 -7.72 -6.53 -10.75
C ASN A 50 -6.26 -6.11 -10.55
N LYS A 51 -5.32 -7.06 -10.57
CA LYS A 51 -3.90 -6.73 -10.43
C LYS A 51 -3.49 -5.72 -11.50
N ALA A 52 -2.83 -4.65 -11.07
CA ALA A 52 -2.28 -3.65 -11.98
C ALA A 52 -1.40 -4.31 -13.05
N GLU A 53 -1.54 -3.88 -14.29
CA GLU A 53 -0.79 -4.45 -15.41
C GLU A 53 0.71 -4.26 -15.19
N HIS A 54 1.47 -5.32 -15.52
CA HIS A 54 2.91 -5.25 -15.54
C HIS A 54 3.37 -4.43 -16.75
N VAL A 55 4.30 -3.53 -16.54
CA VAL A 55 4.89 -2.69 -17.59
C VAL A 55 6.23 -3.28 -17.99
N ASP A 56 6.35 -3.75 -19.23
CA ASP A 56 7.61 -4.31 -19.74
C ASP A 56 8.71 -3.24 -19.75
N GLY A 57 9.83 -3.54 -19.10
CA GLY A 57 10.92 -2.58 -18.89
C GLY A 57 10.64 -1.48 -17.86
N GLY A 58 9.46 -1.47 -17.25
CA GLY A 58 9.12 -0.53 -16.20
C GLY A 58 9.96 -0.76 -14.94
N ARG A 59 10.52 0.32 -14.36
CA ARG A 59 11.32 0.23 -13.14
C ARG A 59 10.43 -0.11 -11.93
N PRO A 60 10.90 -0.94 -11.00
CA PRO A 60 10.18 -1.21 -9.76
C PRO A 60 10.12 0.06 -8.89
N VAL A 61 8.96 0.33 -8.31
CA VAL A 61 8.73 1.50 -7.45
C VAL A 61 7.85 1.11 -6.26
N ILE A 62 8.09 1.71 -5.10
CA ILE A 62 7.14 1.74 -3.98
C ILE A 62 6.52 3.14 -3.87
N LEU A 63 5.24 3.21 -3.51
CA LEU A 63 4.56 4.46 -3.24
C LEU A 63 4.41 4.60 -1.73
N VAL A 64 4.75 5.76 -1.21
CA VAL A 64 4.78 5.98 0.24
C VAL A 64 4.07 7.29 0.58
N ASP A 65 3.09 7.21 1.48
CA ASP A 65 2.47 8.39 2.06
C ASP A 65 3.35 8.99 3.18
N MET A 66 3.07 10.24 3.56
CA MET A 66 3.83 10.97 4.58
C MET A 66 3.17 10.91 5.96
N ASP A 67 2.05 11.61 6.12
CA ASP A 67 1.43 11.84 7.42
C ASP A 67 0.78 10.57 7.96
N ALA A 68 1.06 10.22 9.22
CA ALA A 68 0.68 8.98 9.89
C ALA A 68 1.22 7.68 9.26
N THR A 69 2.03 7.79 8.19
CA THR A 69 2.75 6.69 7.55
C THR A 69 4.24 6.78 7.84
N LEU A 70 4.97 7.76 7.28
CA LEU A 70 6.39 8.00 7.56
C LEU A 70 6.62 8.84 8.82
N CYS A 71 5.70 9.77 9.10
CA CYS A 71 5.83 10.68 10.22
C CYS A 71 4.51 10.91 10.96
N LEU A 72 4.62 11.25 12.23
CA LEU A 72 3.51 11.67 13.07
C LEU A 72 3.59 13.18 13.29
N ASN A 73 2.50 13.89 13.02
CA ASN A 73 2.36 15.31 13.34
C ASN A 73 2.28 15.52 14.85
N THR A 74 3.42 15.62 15.48
CA THR A 74 3.52 15.85 16.93
C THR A 74 3.61 17.33 17.32
N SER A 75 3.84 18.21 16.35
CA SER A 75 3.84 19.66 16.54
C SER A 75 2.44 20.25 16.68
N GLY A 76 1.39 19.50 16.25
CA GLY A 76 0.02 20.00 16.22
C GLY A 76 -0.24 21.03 15.11
N ARG A 77 0.63 21.09 14.09
CA ARG A 77 0.46 21.97 12.94
C ARG A 77 -0.84 21.65 12.18
N PRO A 78 -1.45 22.62 11.50
CA PRO A 78 -2.54 22.34 10.59
C PRO A 78 -2.07 21.49 9.40
N PHE A 79 -2.92 20.63 8.88
CA PHE A 79 -2.58 19.82 7.69
C PHE A 79 -2.66 20.62 6.38
N TYR A 80 -3.42 21.73 6.37
CA TYR A 80 -3.69 22.54 5.18
C TYR A 80 -3.60 24.04 5.48
N GLY A 81 -3.40 24.84 4.43
CA GLY A 81 -3.43 26.28 4.49
C GLY A 81 -2.17 26.92 5.07
N GLU A 82 -2.30 28.19 5.45
CA GLU A 82 -1.20 28.94 6.06
C GLU A 82 -0.68 28.23 7.32
N ASN A 83 0.63 28.24 7.51
CA ASN A 83 1.31 27.57 8.62
C ASN A 83 1.33 26.04 8.58
N SER A 84 0.84 25.39 7.53
CA SER A 84 0.90 23.92 7.42
C SER A 84 2.34 23.39 7.34
N ALA A 85 3.29 24.22 6.88
CA ALA A 85 4.71 23.88 6.88
C ALA A 85 5.39 24.06 8.23
N ASN A 86 4.80 24.87 9.14
CA ASN A 86 5.41 25.19 10.42
C ASN A 86 5.50 23.96 11.33
N GLY A 87 6.72 23.61 11.76
CA GLY A 87 6.96 22.46 12.62
C GLY A 87 7.00 21.11 11.88
N MET A 88 6.97 21.07 10.53
CA MET A 88 7.13 19.80 9.79
C MET A 88 8.46 19.10 10.07
N LEU A 89 9.52 19.86 10.35
CA LEU A 89 10.84 19.30 10.67
C LEU A 89 10.89 18.62 12.03
N GLU A 90 9.94 18.91 12.91
CA GLU A 90 9.76 18.31 14.23
C GLU A 90 8.79 17.11 14.19
N ASP A 91 8.12 16.86 13.06
CA ASP A 91 7.28 15.66 12.92
C ASP A 91 8.10 14.41 13.25
N THR A 92 7.59 13.58 14.17
CA THR A 92 8.30 12.41 14.67
C THR A 92 8.28 11.28 13.65
N PRO A 93 9.45 10.71 13.24
CA PRO A 93 9.49 9.60 12.32
C PRO A 93 8.85 8.33 12.92
N VAL A 94 8.13 7.57 12.11
CA VAL A 94 7.72 6.19 12.39
C VAL A 94 8.88 5.29 11.99
N GLU A 95 9.79 5.04 12.93
CA GLU A 95 11.13 4.51 12.65
C GLU A 95 11.10 3.13 11.97
N GLU A 96 10.12 2.26 12.30
CA GLU A 96 9.96 0.95 11.68
C GLU A 96 9.64 1.08 10.19
N ILE A 97 8.78 2.03 9.82
CA ILE A 97 8.41 2.29 8.43
C ILE A 97 9.55 3.01 7.70
N CYS A 98 10.18 3.99 8.35
CA CYS A 98 11.33 4.68 7.80
C CYS A 98 12.47 3.70 7.46
N ARG A 99 12.75 2.75 8.35
CA ARG A 99 13.74 1.68 8.12
C ARG A 99 13.37 0.78 6.95
N LEU A 100 12.10 0.36 6.87
CA LEU A 100 11.59 -0.41 5.75
C LEU A 100 11.79 0.33 4.42
N VAL A 101 11.44 1.61 4.38
CA VAL A 101 11.55 2.44 3.15
C VAL A 101 13.01 2.63 2.75
N ARG A 102 13.92 2.86 3.71
CA ARG A 102 15.37 2.92 3.44
C ARG A 102 15.89 1.63 2.79
N GLN A 103 15.52 0.47 3.35
CA GLN A 103 15.91 -0.84 2.81
C GLN A 103 15.32 -1.09 1.41
N MET A 104 14.06 -0.72 1.20
CA MET A 104 13.44 -0.88 -0.11
C MET A 104 14.05 0.04 -1.16
N GLY A 105 14.49 1.23 -0.78
CA GLY A 105 15.16 2.19 -1.66
C GLY A 105 16.48 1.69 -2.24
N GLU A 106 17.10 0.65 -1.65
CA GLU A 106 18.29 0.00 -2.22
C GLU A 106 17.96 -0.84 -3.49
N HIS A 107 16.69 -1.21 -3.66
CA HIS A 107 16.25 -2.16 -4.70
C HIS A 107 15.22 -1.60 -5.68
N CYS A 108 14.48 -0.57 -5.30
CA CYS A 108 13.45 0.06 -6.12
C CYS A 108 13.39 1.57 -5.90
N LEU A 109 12.73 2.26 -6.82
CA LEU A 109 12.44 3.68 -6.66
C LEU A 109 11.48 3.90 -5.49
N VAL A 110 11.64 5.01 -4.80
CA VAL A 110 10.74 5.47 -3.75
C VAL A 110 10.02 6.73 -4.22
N PHE A 111 8.72 6.65 -4.39
CA PHE A 111 7.89 7.79 -4.74
C PHE A 111 7.03 8.19 -3.53
N ILE A 112 7.16 9.43 -3.12
CA ILE A 112 6.31 10.01 -2.08
C ILE A 112 5.02 10.50 -2.74
N VAL A 113 3.86 10.00 -2.28
CA VAL A 113 2.53 10.40 -2.77
C VAL A 113 1.71 10.88 -1.59
N THR A 114 1.66 12.19 -1.40
CA THR A 114 1.09 12.79 -0.19
C THR A 114 -0.14 13.65 -0.45
N GLY A 115 -1.02 13.73 0.56
CA GLY A 115 -2.14 14.67 0.59
C GLY A 115 -1.75 16.10 0.97
N ARG A 116 -0.48 16.36 1.31
CA ARG A 116 0.02 17.71 1.61
C ARG A 116 -0.14 18.60 0.38
N GLU A 117 -0.54 19.85 0.58
CA GLU A 117 -0.66 20.82 -0.48
C GLU A 117 0.73 21.24 -0.99
N GLY A 118 0.93 21.27 -2.31
CA GLY A 118 2.23 21.51 -2.94
C GLY A 118 2.63 22.98 -3.00
N THR A 119 2.48 23.73 -1.91
CA THR A 119 3.08 25.07 -1.81
C THR A 119 4.60 24.95 -1.70
N ALA A 120 5.33 26.00 -2.07
CA ALA A 120 6.80 25.98 -2.03
C ALA A 120 7.32 25.62 -0.62
N GLU A 121 6.74 26.22 0.41
CA GLU A 121 7.11 26.02 1.81
C GLU A 121 6.88 24.57 2.26
N VAL A 122 5.75 23.99 1.90
CA VAL A 122 5.41 22.59 2.25
C VAL A 122 6.31 21.62 1.51
N VAL A 123 6.57 21.87 0.24
CA VAL A 123 7.48 21.05 -0.58
C VAL A 123 8.88 21.06 0.02
N ASP A 124 9.41 22.24 0.34
CA ASP A 124 10.77 22.38 0.86
C ASP A 124 10.90 21.78 2.28
N ALA A 125 9.93 22.04 3.17
CA ALA A 125 9.91 21.43 4.50
C ALA A 125 9.81 19.90 4.43
N THR A 126 9.02 19.35 3.48
CA THR A 126 8.93 17.91 3.28
C THR A 126 10.25 17.31 2.79
N LYS A 127 10.92 17.97 1.83
CA LYS A 127 12.25 17.55 1.34
C LYS A 127 13.28 17.55 2.46
N GLU A 128 13.32 18.61 3.26
CA GLU A 128 14.23 18.69 4.39
C GLU A 128 13.97 17.61 5.44
N TRP A 129 12.72 17.35 5.74
CA TRP A 129 12.35 16.27 6.67
C TRP A 129 12.82 14.90 6.15
N LEU A 130 12.57 14.58 4.87
CA LEU A 130 13.02 13.34 4.24
C LEU A 130 14.54 13.21 4.28
N LYS A 131 15.27 14.30 3.96
CA LYS A 131 16.72 14.35 4.03
C LYS A 131 17.25 14.15 5.45
N LYS A 132 16.67 14.85 6.43
CA LYS A 132 17.04 14.73 7.86
C LYS A 132 16.91 13.30 8.38
N ASN A 133 15.90 12.57 7.90
CA ASN A 133 15.61 11.20 8.31
C ASN A 133 16.18 10.13 7.34
N GLU A 134 17.03 10.54 6.39
CA GLU A 134 17.70 9.65 5.42
C GLU A 134 16.70 8.79 4.61
N ILE A 135 15.52 9.34 4.31
CA ILE A 135 14.50 8.64 3.51
C ILE A 135 14.77 8.92 2.02
N PRO A 136 15.01 7.89 1.20
CA PRO A 136 15.14 8.05 -0.24
C PRO A 136 13.83 8.55 -0.84
N SER A 137 13.92 9.46 -1.82
CA SER A 137 12.76 9.98 -2.55
C SER A 137 13.17 10.34 -3.97
N ASP A 138 12.92 9.42 -4.90
CA ASP A 138 13.22 9.60 -6.31
C ASP A 138 12.24 10.56 -7.01
N ALA A 139 11.00 10.62 -6.53
CA ALA A 139 10.00 11.59 -6.92
C ALA A 139 9.04 11.89 -5.77
N MET A 140 8.46 13.07 -5.81
CA MET A 140 7.45 13.50 -4.84
C MET A 140 6.25 14.09 -5.56
N PHE A 141 5.08 13.66 -5.18
CA PHE A 141 3.81 14.10 -5.73
C PHE A 141 2.94 14.64 -4.60
N PHE A 142 2.58 15.88 -4.72
CA PHE A 142 1.79 16.64 -3.76
C PHE A 142 0.39 16.88 -4.29
N ARG A 143 -0.52 17.17 -3.40
CA ARG A 143 -1.82 17.72 -3.75
C ARG A 143 -1.62 19.06 -4.48
N PRO A 144 -2.26 19.30 -5.62
CA PRO A 144 -2.23 20.62 -6.26
C PRO A 144 -2.73 21.72 -5.30
N VAL A 145 -2.10 22.88 -5.37
CA VAL A 145 -2.54 24.06 -4.61
C VAL A 145 -3.99 24.39 -4.96
N GLY A 146 -4.84 24.58 -3.96
CA GLY A 146 -6.26 24.86 -4.14
C GLY A 146 -7.12 23.64 -4.50
N ASP A 147 -6.58 22.43 -4.45
CA ASP A 147 -7.35 21.20 -4.62
C ASP A 147 -7.93 20.71 -3.28
N TYR A 148 -9.23 20.86 -3.12
CA TYR A 148 -9.97 20.41 -1.94
C TYR A 148 -10.68 19.07 -2.13
N SER A 149 -10.33 18.30 -3.16
CA SER A 149 -10.91 16.97 -3.39
C SER A 149 -10.54 16.00 -2.25
N PRO A 150 -11.37 14.96 -2.02
CA PRO A 150 -11.03 13.91 -1.07
C PRO A 150 -9.63 13.32 -1.32
N GLY A 151 -8.92 12.95 -0.24
CA GLY A 151 -7.58 12.39 -0.33
C GLY A 151 -7.44 11.22 -1.33
N PRO A 152 -8.36 10.22 -1.32
CA PRO A 152 -8.34 9.15 -2.30
C PRO A 152 -8.42 9.61 -3.75
N ASP A 153 -9.24 10.62 -4.05
CA ASP A 153 -9.41 11.12 -5.42
C ASP A 153 -8.18 11.88 -5.90
N CYS A 154 -7.57 12.67 -5.01
CA CYS A 154 -6.30 13.34 -5.27
C CYS A 154 -5.19 12.32 -5.58
N LYS A 155 -4.98 11.33 -4.70
CA LYS A 155 -3.94 10.30 -4.87
C LYS A 155 -4.20 9.41 -6.09
N ARG A 156 -5.47 9.14 -6.43
CA ARG A 156 -5.83 8.40 -7.66
C ARG A 156 -5.39 9.17 -8.90
N ARG A 157 -5.69 10.46 -9.00
CA ARG A 157 -5.26 11.29 -10.14
C ARG A 157 -3.74 11.31 -10.26
N ILE A 158 -3.02 11.53 -9.16
CA ILE A 158 -1.56 11.49 -9.15
C ILE A 158 -1.06 10.17 -9.72
N TYR A 159 -1.62 9.05 -9.29
CA TYR A 159 -1.24 7.72 -9.77
C TYR A 159 -1.52 7.54 -11.27
N GLU A 160 -2.72 7.86 -11.72
CA GLU A 160 -3.15 7.69 -13.12
C GLU A 160 -2.34 8.55 -14.09
N GLU A 161 -2.03 9.78 -13.72
CA GLU A 161 -1.31 10.73 -14.57
C GLU A 161 0.20 10.48 -14.61
N ASN A 162 0.79 10.08 -13.50
CA ASN A 162 2.24 10.09 -13.34
C ASN A 162 2.89 8.72 -13.25
N ILE A 163 2.19 7.69 -12.81
CA ILE A 163 2.78 6.41 -12.39
C ILE A 163 2.23 5.23 -13.19
N LYS A 164 0.92 5.14 -13.33
CA LYS A 164 0.22 4.05 -14.03
C LYS A 164 0.72 3.89 -15.46
N GLY A 165 1.05 2.66 -15.86
CA GLY A 165 1.56 2.37 -17.19
C GLY A 165 3.00 2.81 -17.46
N LYS A 166 3.71 3.36 -16.46
CA LYS A 166 5.10 3.80 -16.58
C LYS A 166 6.05 3.04 -15.65
N TYR A 167 5.57 2.60 -14.50
CA TYR A 167 6.36 1.95 -13.45
C TYR A 167 5.67 0.69 -12.93
N ASN A 168 6.47 -0.25 -12.40
CA ASN A 168 5.98 -1.45 -11.76
C ASN A 168 5.87 -1.24 -10.26
N VAL A 169 4.68 -0.84 -9.79
CA VAL A 169 4.42 -0.62 -8.36
C VAL A 169 4.48 -1.96 -7.62
N GLN A 170 5.43 -2.09 -6.70
CA GLN A 170 5.60 -3.28 -5.88
C GLN A 170 4.56 -3.33 -4.77
N PHE A 171 4.40 -2.23 -4.05
CA PHE A 171 3.35 -2.01 -3.05
C PHE A 171 3.23 -0.52 -2.72
N VAL A 172 2.19 -0.20 -1.99
CA VAL A 172 1.92 1.14 -1.44
C VAL A 172 1.95 1.06 0.08
N LEU A 173 2.48 2.07 0.75
CA LEU A 173 2.34 2.32 2.19
C LEU A 173 1.44 3.53 2.39
N ASP A 174 0.30 3.34 3.04
CA ASP A 174 -0.68 4.41 3.30
C ASP A 174 -1.52 4.02 4.53
N ASP A 175 -1.70 4.92 5.50
CA ASP A 175 -2.44 4.66 6.74
C ASP A 175 -3.95 4.88 6.58
N SER A 176 -4.35 5.79 5.67
CA SER A 176 -5.75 6.15 5.48
C SER A 176 -6.59 5.02 4.91
N SER A 177 -7.53 4.49 5.69
CA SER A 177 -8.41 3.40 5.25
C SER A 177 -9.13 3.69 3.93
N LYS A 178 -9.47 4.97 3.66
CA LYS A 178 -10.08 5.39 2.40
C LYS A 178 -9.10 5.32 1.23
N CYS A 179 -7.84 5.73 1.44
CA CYS A 179 -6.78 5.63 0.43
C CYS A 179 -6.38 4.17 0.20
N VAL A 180 -6.24 3.38 1.27
CA VAL A 180 -5.96 1.93 1.18
C VAL A 180 -7.00 1.22 0.31
N LYS A 181 -8.29 1.51 0.52
CA LYS A 181 -9.37 0.98 -0.31
C LYS A 181 -9.18 1.39 -1.77
N MET A 182 -8.95 2.68 -2.03
CA MET A 182 -8.71 3.21 -3.37
C MET A 182 -7.51 2.54 -4.06
N TRP A 183 -6.37 2.38 -3.37
CA TRP A 183 -5.20 1.71 -3.91
C TRP A 183 -5.48 0.25 -4.31
N ARG A 184 -6.21 -0.48 -3.46
CA ARG A 184 -6.62 -1.86 -3.73
C ARG A 184 -7.59 -1.95 -4.91
N GLU A 185 -8.49 -1.00 -5.08
CA GLU A 185 -9.37 -0.87 -6.26
C GLU A 185 -8.59 -0.61 -7.55
N GLN A 186 -7.42 0.04 -7.47
CA GLN A 186 -6.48 0.17 -8.60
C GLN A 186 -5.65 -1.09 -8.87
N GLY A 187 -5.88 -2.18 -8.14
CA GLY A 187 -5.15 -3.44 -8.28
C GLY A 187 -3.76 -3.44 -7.64
N LEU A 188 -3.48 -2.49 -6.76
CA LEU A 188 -2.22 -2.39 -6.05
C LEU A 188 -2.26 -3.07 -4.69
N ILE A 189 -1.16 -3.70 -4.30
CA ILE A 189 -0.96 -4.14 -2.92
C ILE A 189 -0.75 -2.90 -2.06
N CYS A 190 -1.58 -2.71 -1.04
CA CYS A 190 -1.41 -1.62 -0.09
C CYS A 190 -1.26 -2.18 1.33
N LEU A 191 -0.11 -1.88 1.93
CA LEU A 191 0.22 -2.18 3.32
C LEU A 191 -0.20 -0.99 4.17
N GLN A 192 -1.03 -1.23 5.16
CA GLN A 192 -1.55 -0.21 6.06
C GLN A 192 -0.80 -0.28 7.40
N PRO A 193 0.13 0.66 7.69
CA PRO A 193 0.94 0.61 8.91
C PRO A 193 0.12 0.84 10.17
N ASN A 194 -0.86 1.73 10.08
CA ASN A 194 -1.77 2.11 11.15
C ASN A 194 -3.19 2.23 10.59
N GLU A 195 -4.20 2.13 11.45
CA GLU A 195 -5.58 2.36 11.06
C GLU A 195 -5.90 3.86 11.15
N GLY A 196 -5.62 4.60 10.09
CA GLY A 196 -5.96 6.03 9.97
C GLY A 196 -7.46 6.23 9.82
N LYS A 197 -8.08 6.87 10.81
CA LYS A 197 -9.53 7.17 10.83
C LYS A 197 -9.85 8.57 10.26
N PHE A 198 -9.14 9.02 9.23
CA PHE A 198 -9.29 10.35 8.64
C PHE A 198 -10.21 10.37 7.43
#